data_32f0c37d62a895862c96bea208e39967
#
_entry.id   32f0c37d62a895862c96bea208e39967
#
_cell.length_a   1.000
_cell.length_b   1.000
_cell.length_c   1.000
_cell.angle_alpha   90.00
_cell.angle_beta   90.00
_cell.angle_gamma   90.00
#
_symmetry.space_group_name_H-M   'P 1'
#
loop_
_entity.id
_entity.type
_entity.pdbx_description
1 polymer ?
#
loop_
_entity_poly.entity_id
_entity_poly.type
_entity_poly.pdbx_seq_one_letter_code
_entity_poly.pdbx_strand_id
1 'polypeptide(L)'
;MTAPSLTRLDPPAGPRAVILMLHGGTERSTTPVDGRSASWRRSAAMQRSIAPRAHEAGVGTWLLRYRRRGWNGGSGPLEDARWALAEVRREVGEVPVVLLGHSMGARTSVHVADDESVLGVVGLAPRLPPGEPVAALAGKRLVAAHGRRDRITSYRATADFVERACRVAGSAELRDMGRVGHYMLARVAAWNDVAVESSLAQLG
;
A
#
# COMPACT_ATOMS: atom_id res chain seq x y z
N MET A 1 0.43 4.58 25.30
CA MET A 1 0.68 4.90 23.87
C MET A 1 -0.10 3.90 23.03
N THR A 2 -0.86 4.32 22.02
CA THR A 2 -1.54 3.40 21.10
C THR A 2 -0.50 2.61 20.30
N ALA A 3 -0.58 1.29 20.33
CA ALA A 3 0.24 0.40 19.48
C ALA A 3 -0.35 0.31 18.07
N PRO A 4 0.44 0.01 17.03
CA PRO A 4 -0.10 -0.36 15.74
C PRO A 4 -0.87 -1.67 15.84
N SER A 5 -1.77 -1.95 14.89
CA SER A 5 -2.54 -3.20 14.89
C SER A 5 -2.85 -3.64 13.46
N LEU A 6 -3.13 -4.93 13.29
CA LEU A 6 -3.49 -5.55 12.03
C LEU A 6 -4.93 -6.06 12.05
N THR A 7 -5.68 -5.77 10.97
CA THR A 7 -6.92 -6.46 10.64
C THR A 7 -6.61 -7.49 9.57
N ARG A 8 -6.84 -8.76 9.85
CA ARG A 8 -6.48 -9.88 8.99
C ARG A 8 -7.70 -10.53 8.39
N LEU A 9 -7.65 -10.84 7.11
CA LEU A 9 -8.62 -11.66 6.40
C LEU A 9 -7.81 -12.71 5.63
N ASP A 10 -7.86 -13.95 6.09
CA ASP A 10 -7.06 -15.05 5.57
C ASP A 10 -7.95 -16.13 4.94
N PRO A 11 -7.45 -16.86 3.91
CA PRO A 11 -8.14 -18.02 3.39
C PRO A 11 -8.19 -19.14 4.46
N PRO A 12 -9.19 -20.04 4.43
CA PRO A 12 -9.39 -21.06 5.47
C PRO A 12 -8.18 -21.99 5.70
N ALA A 13 -7.39 -22.25 4.66
CA ALA A 13 -6.19 -23.08 4.73
C ALA A 13 -4.93 -22.33 5.23
N GLY A 14 -5.06 -21.06 5.61
CA GLY A 14 -3.94 -20.16 5.87
C GLY A 14 -3.37 -19.54 4.56
N PRO A 15 -2.70 -18.38 4.67
CA PRO A 15 -2.18 -17.69 3.49
C PRO A 15 -0.81 -18.24 3.07
N ARG A 16 -0.63 -18.47 1.76
CA ARG A 16 0.69 -18.75 1.14
C ARG A 16 1.46 -17.48 0.77
N ALA A 17 0.81 -16.34 0.82
CA ALA A 17 1.35 -15.00 0.58
C ALA A 17 0.42 -13.96 1.22
N VAL A 18 0.89 -12.73 1.42
CA VAL A 18 0.11 -11.67 2.04
C VAL A 18 0.13 -10.39 1.21
N ILE A 19 -1.04 -9.79 0.99
CA ILE A 19 -1.17 -8.40 0.59
C ILE A 19 -1.24 -7.56 1.87
N LEU A 20 -0.14 -6.90 2.22
CA LEU A 20 -0.09 -6.01 3.37
C LEU A 20 -0.56 -4.61 2.96
N MET A 21 -1.72 -4.21 3.46
CA MET A 21 -2.38 -2.97 3.10
C MET A 21 -2.01 -1.84 4.06
N LEU A 22 -1.65 -0.68 3.50
CA LEU A 22 -1.23 0.52 4.23
C LEU A 22 -2.14 1.70 3.86
N HIS A 23 -2.91 2.20 4.84
CA HIS A 23 -3.88 3.26 4.58
C HIS A 23 -3.26 4.65 4.46
N GLY A 24 -4.01 5.59 3.92
CA GLY A 24 -3.62 7.00 3.81
C GLY A 24 -3.56 7.72 5.15
N GLY A 25 -2.97 8.90 5.12
CA GLY A 25 -2.84 9.78 6.29
C GLY A 25 -2.64 11.23 5.86
N THR A 26 -2.25 12.08 6.80
CA THR A 26 -1.95 13.50 6.58
C THR A 26 -0.44 13.75 6.63
N GLU A 27 0.02 14.93 6.23
CA GLU A 27 1.44 15.28 6.33
C GLU A 27 1.88 15.40 7.80
N ARG A 28 1.07 16.05 8.62
CA ARG A 28 1.34 16.24 10.04
C ARG A 28 0.10 15.97 10.86
N SER A 29 0.20 15.07 11.83
CA SER A 29 -0.83 14.83 12.85
C SER A 29 -0.30 13.89 13.92
N THR A 30 -0.53 14.21 15.17
CA THR A 30 -0.27 13.33 16.32
C THR A 30 -1.52 12.58 16.78
N THR A 31 -2.66 12.83 16.12
CA THR A 31 -3.93 12.17 16.44
C THR A 31 -3.82 10.67 16.19
N PRO A 32 -4.22 9.82 17.13
CA PRO A 32 -4.30 8.37 16.92
C PRO A 32 -5.21 7.99 15.76
N VAL A 33 -4.90 6.88 15.09
CA VAL A 33 -5.83 6.24 14.16
C VAL A 33 -6.81 5.38 14.95
N ASP A 34 -8.08 5.62 14.75
CA ASP A 34 -9.19 4.87 15.37
C ASP A 34 -10.13 4.29 14.30
N GLY A 35 -11.15 3.56 14.73
CA GLY A 35 -12.18 2.99 13.84
C GLY A 35 -13.04 4.04 13.11
N ARG A 36 -12.95 5.34 13.46
CA ARG A 36 -13.64 6.45 12.80
C ARG A 36 -12.77 7.16 11.77
N SER A 37 -11.49 6.84 11.70
CA SER A 37 -10.53 7.45 10.77
C SER A 37 -10.89 7.12 9.32
N ALA A 38 -11.25 8.13 8.54
CA ALA A 38 -11.80 7.97 7.20
C ALA A 38 -10.87 7.19 6.25
N SER A 39 -9.55 7.46 6.28
CA SER A 39 -8.56 6.76 5.45
C SER A 39 -8.46 5.27 5.82
N TRP A 40 -8.47 4.94 7.13
CA TRP A 40 -8.48 3.54 7.58
C TRP A 40 -9.76 2.83 7.15
N ARG A 41 -10.94 3.45 7.38
CA ARG A 41 -12.24 2.88 6.96
C ARG A 41 -12.32 2.64 5.47
N ARG A 42 -11.77 3.55 4.67
CA ARG A 42 -11.70 3.40 3.20
C ARG A 42 -10.87 2.17 2.81
N SER A 43 -9.70 2.01 3.41
CA SER A 43 -8.85 0.84 3.15
C SER A 43 -9.47 -0.45 3.69
N ALA A 44 -10.16 -0.42 4.83
CA ALA A 44 -10.88 -1.57 5.34
C ALA A 44 -12.08 -1.99 4.45
N ALA A 45 -12.74 -1.04 3.80
CA ALA A 45 -13.77 -1.34 2.80
C ALA A 45 -13.16 -2.00 1.55
N MET A 46 -12.02 -1.50 1.07
CA MET A 46 -11.28 -2.12 -0.03
C MET A 46 -10.80 -3.52 0.34
N GLN A 47 -10.22 -3.70 1.53
CA GLN A 47 -9.77 -5.01 2.03
C GLN A 47 -10.90 -6.05 1.92
N ARG A 48 -12.08 -5.73 2.45
CA ARG A 48 -13.24 -6.64 2.38
C ARG A 48 -13.69 -6.94 0.94
N SER A 49 -13.56 -5.95 0.05
CA SER A 49 -13.93 -6.11 -1.36
C SER A 49 -12.97 -6.99 -2.15
N ILE A 50 -11.67 -6.92 -1.87
CA ILE A 50 -10.65 -7.68 -2.60
C ILE A 50 -10.35 -9.04 -1.98
N ALA A 51 -10.66 -9.24 -0.70
CA ALA A 51 -10.35 -10.47 0.03
C ALA A 51 -10.87 -11.75 -0.64
N PRO A 52 -12.11 -11.83 -1.16
CA PRO A 52 -12.57 -13.05 -1.82
C PRO A 52 -11.66 -13.51 -2.98
N ARG A 53 -11.29 -12.58 -3.87
CA ARG A 53 -10.39 -12.87 -5.00
C ARG A 53 -8.96 -13.20 -4.54
N ALA A 54 -8.48 -12.55 -3.49
CA ALA A 54 -7.18 -12.88 -2.89
C ALA A 54 -7.20 -14.30 -2.28
N HIS A 55 -8.28 -14.65 -1.57
CA HIS A 55 -8.43 -15.97 -0.94
C HIS A 55 -8.51 -17.11 -1.97
N GLU A 56 -9.16 -16.92 -3.11
CA GLU A 56 -9.17 -17.89 -4.23
C GLU A 56 -7.75 -18.20 -4.72
N ALA A 57 -6.84 -17.22 -4.64
CA ALA A 57 -5.44 -17.40 -4.94
C ALA A 57 -4.58 -17.84 -3.73
N GLY A 58 -5.17 -18.19 -2.59
CA GLY A 58 -4.46 -18.55 -1.37
C GLY A 58 -3.70 -17.40 -0.70
N VAL A 59 -4.13 -16.15 -0.94
CA VAL A 59 -3.46 -14.93 -0.46
C VAL A 59 -4.27 -14.27 0.66
N GLY A 60 -3.64 -13.99 1.79
CA GLY A 60 -4.22 -13.20 2.87
C GLY A 60 -4.20 -11.71 2.58
N THR A 61 -5.15 -10.97 3.14
CA THR A 61 -5.15 -9.50 3.09
C THR A 61 -5.09 -8.95 4.50
N TRP A 62 -4.00 -8.26 4.81
CA TRP A 62 -3.74 -7.71 6.15
C TRP A 62 -3.67 -6.19 6.08
N LEU A 63 -4.49 -5.51 6.87
CA LEU A 63 -4.54 -4.04 6.90
C LEU A 63 -3.88 -3.51 8.17
N LEU A 64 -2.79 -2.77 8.00
CA LEU A 64 -2.14 -2.04 9.07
C LEU A 64 -3.01 -0.84 9.49
N ARG A 65 -3.22 -0.71 10.79
CA ARG A 65 -3.68 0.52 11.43
C ARG A 65 -2.51 1.18 12.14
N TYR A 66 -2.04 2.30 11.58
CA TYR A 66 -0.95 3.07 12.17
C TYR A 66 -1.29 3.60 13.56
N ARG A 67 -0.26 3.82 14.37
CA ARG A 67 -0.40 4.49 15.67
C ARG A 67 -0.98 5.89 15.53
N ARG A 68 -0.56 6.65 14.51
CA ARG A 68 -0.90 8.06 14.28
C ARG A 68 -1.27 8.32 12.82
N ARG A 69 -2.04 9.41 12.60
CA ARG A 69 -2.54 9.77 11.26
C ARG A 69 -1.51 10.46 10.37
N GLY A 70 -0.44 11.03 10.95
CA GLY A 70 0.53 11.88 10.24
C GLY A 70 1.74 11.13 9.75
N TRP A 71 2.29 11.60 8.62
CA TRP A 71 3.62 11.21 8.15
C TRP A 71 4.71 11.63 9.15
N ASN A 72 4.67 12.90 9.61
CA ASN A 72 5.54 13.45 10.67
C ASN A 72 7.04 13.18 10.47
N GLY A 73 7.54 13.33 9.23
CA GLY A 73 8.94 13.01 8.90
C GLY A 73 9.21 11.55 8.58
N GLY A 74 8.21 10.66 8.68
CA GLY A 74 8.25 9.29 8.20
C GLY A 74 8.58 8.23 9.26
N SER A 75 9.36 8.52 10.31
CA SER A 75 9.82 7.50 11.27
C SER A 75 8.69 6.63 11.82
N GLY A 76 7.61 7.24 12.30
CA GLY A 76 6.49 6.50 12.87
C GLY A 76 5.79 5.54 11.89
N PRO A 77 5.32 6.01 10.73
CA PRO A 77 4.74 5.12 9.71
C PRO A 77 5.68 4.03 9.22
N LEU A 78 6.97 4.32 9.08
CA LEU A 78 7.96 3.32 8.65
C LEU A 78 8.18 2.26 9.74
N GLU A 79 8.30 2.65 11.01
CA GLU A 79 8.37 1.71 12.13
C GLU A 79 7.13 0.82 12.21
N ASP A 80 5.93 1.39 12.05
CA ASP A 80 4.68 0.64 12.09
C ASP A 80 4.59 -0.37 10.92
N ALA A 81 5.06 0.01 9.72
CA ALA A 81 5.07 -0.88 8.56
C ALA A 81 6.10 -2.01 8.71
N ARG A 82 7.31 -1.72 9.22
CA ARG A 82 8.31 -2.76 9.51
C ARG A 82 7.83 -3.70 10.61
N TRP A 83 7.17 -3.18 11.65
CA TRP A 83 6.51 -4.00 12.64
C TRP A 83 5.47 -4.94 12.00
N ALA A 84 4.64 -4.42 11.08
CA ALA A 84 3.63 -5.23 10.40
C ALA A 84 4.26 -6.35 9.54
N LEU A 85 5.38 -6.09 8.86
CA LEU A 85 6.13 -7.13 8.14
C LEU A 85 6.70 -8.19 9.09
N ALA A 86 7.24 -7.78 10.22
CA ALA A 86 7.70 -8.72 11.26
C ALA A 86 6.54 -9.56 11.83
N GLU A 87 5.35 -8.98 12.00
CA GLU A 87 4.15 -9.72 12.43
C GLU A 87 3.69 -10.73 11.37
N VAL A 88 3.77 -10.40 10.06
CA VAL A 88 3.50 -11.38 9.00
C VAL A 88 4.43 -12.57 9.15
N ARG A 89 5.73 -12.33 9.26
CA ARG A 89 6.75 -13.38 9.41
C ARG A 89 6.53 -14.22 10.66
N ARG A 90 6.17 -13.59 11.78
CA ARG A 90 5.92 -14.27 13.06
C ARG A 90 4.69 -15.18 13.00
N GLU A 91 3.63 -14.77 12.31
CA GLU A 91 2.33 -15.46 12.34
C GLU A 91 2.19 -16.55 11.26
N VAL A 92 2.76 -16.30 10.07
CA VAL A 92 2.58 -17.19 8.91
C VAL A 92 3.89 -17.67 8.28
N GLY A 93 5.04 -17.32 8.89
CA GLY A 93 6.36 -17.73 8.40
C GLY A 93 6.87 -16.85 7.26
N GLU A 94 7.92 -17.32 6.60
CA GLU A 94 8.56 -16.61 5.48
C GLU A 94 7.72 -16.79 4.21
N VAL A 95 6.69 -15.95 4.07
CA VAL A 95 5.82 -15.92 2.89
C VAL A 95 6.06 -14.66 2.06
N PRO A 96 5.84 -14.71 0.74
CA PRO A 96 5.89 -13.52 -0.11
C PRO A 96 4.88 -12.47 0.30
N VAL A 97 5.30 -11.19 0.27
CA VAL A 97 4.45 -10.04 0.59
C VAL A 97 4.41 -9.07 -0.58
N VAL A 98 3.22 -8.55 -0.88
CA VAL A 98 3.02 -7.35 -1.71
C VAL A 98 2.48 -6.24 -0.84
N LEU A 99 3.10 -5.06 -0.92
CA LEU A 99 2.64 -3.88 -0.20
C LEU A 99 1.60 -3.14 -1.05
N LEU A 100 0.37 -3.00 -0.54
CA LEU A 100 -0.71 -2.25 -1.18
C LEU A 100 -0.97 -0.97 -0.40
N GLY A 101 -0.48 0.17 -0.89
CA GLY A 101 -0.56 1.44 -0.20
C GLY A 101 -1.50 2.45 -0.85
N HIS A 102 -2.24 3.22 -0.04
CA HIS A 102 -2.98 4.40 -0.50
C HIS A 102 -2.33 5.68 0.02
N SER A 103 -2.08 6.67 -0.85
CA SER A 103 -1.60 8.00 -0.45
C SER A 103 -0.32 7.95 0.40
N MET A 104 -0.36 8.34 1.68
CA MET A 104 0.73 8.18 2.65
C MET A 104 1.16 6.70 2.78
N GLY A 105 0.22 5.76 2.75
CA GLY A 105 0.53 4.34 2.81
C GLY A 105 1.37 3.87 1.61
N ALA A 106 1.13 4.40 0.41
CA ALA A 106 1.97 4.11 -0.75
C ALA A 106 3.38 4.69 -0.59
N ARG A 107 3.50 5.90 -0.01
CA ARG A 107 4.78 6.47 0.36
C ARG A 107 5.53 5.59 1.36
N THR A 108 4.83 5.13 2.41
CA THR A 108 5.40 4.19 3.37
C THR A 108 5.85 2.90 2.69
N SER A 109 5.03 2.34 1.78
CA SER A 109 5.34 1.11 1.05
C SER A 109 6.65 1.20 0.27
N VAL A 110 6.87 2.30 -0.47
CA VAL A 110 8.10 2.46 -1.25
C VAL A 110 9.37 2.60 -0.39
N HIS A 111 9.24 3.04 0.87
CA HIS A 111 10.36 3.15 1.80
C HIS A 111 10.73 1.83 2.51
N VAL A 112 9.77 0.91 2.66
CA VAL A 112 10.00 -0.37 3.35
C VAL A 112 10.04 -1.55 2.38
N ALA A 113 10.08 -1.27 1.08
CA ALA A 113 10.12 -2.28 0.03
C ALA A 113 11.44 -3.08 0.00
N ASP A 114 12.48 -2.61 0.68
CA ASP A 114 13.76 -3.29 0.86
C ASP A 114 13.69 -4.54 1.75
N ASP A 115 12.58 -4.79 2.45
CA ASP A 115 12.37 -6.03 3.20
C ASP A 115 12.42 -7.24 2.23
N GLU A 116 13.10 -8.30 2.63
CA GLU A 116 13.35 -9.48 1.80
C GLU A 116 12.07 -10.19 1.38
N SER A 117 11.06 -10.22 2.25
CA SER A 117 9.75 -10.82 1.95
C SER A 117 8.94 -10.06 0.91
N VAL A 118 9.26 -8.77 0.68
CA VAL A 118 8.50 -7.91 -0.23
C VAL A 118 8.90 -8.16 -1.69
N LEU A 119 7.94 -8.58 -2.52
CA LEU A 119 8.14 -8.75 -3.97
C LEU A 119 7.87 -7.46 -4.75
N GLY A 120 7.01 -6.59 -4.22
CA GLY A 120 6.75 -5.32 -4.85
C GLY A 120 5.68 -4.48 -4.17
N VAL A 121 5.34 -3.37 -4.82
CA VAL A 121 4.47 -2.32 -4.31
C VAL A 121 3.37 -2.01 -5.31
N VAL A 122 2.14 -1.91 -4.82
CA VAL A 122 0.99 -1.33 -5.53
C VAL A 122 0.59 -0.05 -4.81
N GLY A 123 0.83 1.10 -5.43
CA GLY A 123 0.51 2.42 -4.89
C GLY A 123 -0.75 3.02 -5.52
N LEU A 124 -1.77 3.29 -4.72
CA LEU A 124 -3.03 3.90 -5.16
C LEU A 124 -3.05 5.38 -4.79
N ALA A 125 -3.23 6.28 -5.78
CA ALA A 125 -3.18 7.73 -5.59
C ALA A 125 -2.00 8.14 -4.68
N PRO A 126 -0.76 7.70 -4.97
CA PRO A 126 0.33 7.77 -4.02
C PRO A 126 0.76 9.21 -3.74
N ARG A 127 1.23 9.45 -2.52
CA ARG A 127 1.87 10.71 -2.14
C ARG A 127 3.38 10.59 -2.28
N LEU A 128 3.91 10.93 -3.41
CA LEU A 128 5.32 10.84 -3.77
C LEU A 128 5.84 12.24 -4.14
N PRO A 129 6.30 13.04 -3.16
CA PRO A 129 6.83 14.37 -3.43
C PRO A 129 8.10 14.32 -4.29
N PRO A 130 8.48 15.44 -4.94
CA PRO A 130 9.75 15.52 -5.64
C PRO A 130 10.93 15.11 -4.75
N GLY A 131 11.86 14.34 -5.31
CA GLY A 131 13.02 13.84 -4.56
C GLY A 131 12.76 12.62 -3.66
N GLU A 132 11.54 12.08 -3.61
CA GLU A 132 11.27 10.85 -2.87
C GLU A 132 12.21 9.72 -3.32
N PRO A 133 12.88 9.00 -2.39
CA PRO A 133 13.88 7.98 -2.73
C PRO A 133 13.25 6.77 -3.41
N VAL A 134 13.99 6.17 -4.35
CA VAL A 134 13.60 4.95 -5.08
C VAL A 134 14.48 3.73 -4.72
N ALA A 135 15.49 3.92 -3.91
CA ALA A 135 16.51 2.88 -3.64
C ALA A 135 15.94 1.57 -3.07
N ALA A 136 14.96 1.67 -2.17
CA ALA A 136 14.33 0.49 -1.57
C ALA A 136 13.50 -0.35 -2.58
N LEU A 137 13.27 0.18 -3.79
CA LEU A 137 12.61 -0.55 -4.88
C LEU A 137 13.59 -1.36 -5.74
N ALA A 138 14.88 -1.41 -5.40
CA ALA A 138 15.88 -2.15 -6.18
C ALA A 138 15.46 -3.60 -6.39
N GLY A 139 15.29 -4.01 -7.67
CA GLY A 139 14.83 -5.34 -8.06
C GLY A 139 13.36 -5.65 -7.78
N LYS A 140 12.60 -4.77 -7.11
CA LYS A 140 11.18 -4.96 -6.79
C LYS A 140 10.27 -4.55 -7.96
N ARG A 141 8.99 -4.94 -7.90
CA ARG A 141 7.98 -4.52 -8.88
C ARG A 141 7.19 -3.35 -8.32
N LEU A 142 6.91 -2.34 -9.14
CA LEU A 142 6.08 -1.18 -8.77
C LEU A 142 4.93 -1.01 -9.75
N VAL A 143 3.71 -0.94 -9.24
CA VAL A 143 2.55 -0.42 -9.97
C VAL A 143 2.01 0.79 -9.22
N ALA A 144 2.01 1.95 -9.84
CA ALA A 144 1.40 3.17 -9.31
C ALA A 144 0.13 3.50 -10.10
N ALA A 145 -1.02 3.53 -9.46
CA ALA A 145 -2.29 3.92 -10.08
C ALA A 145 -2.69 5.32 -9.62
N HIS A 146 -2.98 6.25 -10.56
CA HIS A 146 -3.27 7.63 -10.20
C HIS A 146 -4.35 8.25 -11.11
N GLY A 147 -5.22 9.06 -10.50
CA GLY A 147 -6.25 9.80 -11.20
C GLY A 147 -5.79 11.21 -11.63
N ARG A 148 -6.11 11.62 -12.86
CA ARG A 148 -5.70 12.93 -13.40
C ARG A 148 -6.41 14.14 -12.76
N ARG A 149 -7.50 13.92 -11.99
CA ARG A 149 -8.20 14.96 -11.22
C ARG A 149 -7.89 14.92 -9.72
N ASP A 150 -6.83 14.21 -9.33
CA ASP A 150 -6.35 14.27 -7.96
C ASP A 150 -5.83 15.70 -7.66
N ARG A 151 -6.43 16.33 -6.63
CA ARG A 151 -6.07 17.67 -6.15
C ARG A 151 -5.30 17.65 -4.83
N ILE A 152 -5.07 16.46 -4.29
CA ILE A 152 -4.38 16.23 -3.02
C ILE A 152 -2.94 15.80 -3.26
N THR A 153 -2.76 14.89 -4.24
CA THR A 153 -1.45 14.42 -4.67
C THR A 153 -1.28 14.63 -6.18
N SER A 154 -0.04 14.79 -6.62
CA SER A 154 0.24 15.15 -8.01
C SER A 154 0.42 13.91 -8.88
N TYR A 155 -0.42 13.77 -9.91
CA TYR A 155 -0.24 12.78 -10.97
C TYR A 155 1.15 12.89 -11.63
N ARG A 156 1.59 14.13 -11.92
CA ARG A 156 2.90 14.39 -12.52
C ARG A 156 4.04 13.91 -11.62
N ALA A 157 4.00 14.25 -10.34
CA ALA A 157 5.03 13.79 -9.40
C ALA A 157 5.08 12.26 -9.30
N THR A 158 3.92 11.58 -9.42
CA THR A 158 3.89 10.11 -9.50
C THR A 158 4.52 9.60 -10.80
N ALA A 159 4.25 10.24 -11.94
CA ALA A 159 4.88 9.88 -13.22
C ALA A 159 6.40 10.04 -13.16
N ASP A 160 6.88 11.19 -12.65
CA ASP A 160 8.31 11.46 -12.46
C ASP A 160 8.97 10.46 -11.48
N PHE A 161 8.26 10.03 -10.45
CA PHE A 161 8.72 8.99 -9.53
C PHE A 161 8.85 7.63 -10.23
N VAL A 162 7.81 7.20 -10.98
CA VAL A 162 7.82 5.94 -11.72
C VAL A 162 8.96 5.91 -12.75
N GLU A 163 9.18 7.01 -13.47
CA GLU A 163 10.32 7.13 -14.40
C GLU A 163 11.67 6.91 -13.70
N ARG A 164 11.87 7.50 -12.52
CA ARG A 164 13.09 7.26 -11.73
C ARG A 164 13.16 5.82 -11.20
N ALA A 165 12.03 5.26 -10.78
CA ALA A 165 11.96 3.88 -10.30
C ALA A 165 12.31 2.86 -11.39
N CYS A 166 11.98 3.10 -12.66
CA CYS A 166 12.37 2.24 -13.79
C CYS A 166 13.88 1.98 -13.90
N ARG A 167 14.71 2.83 -13.30
CA ARG A 167 16.19 2.69 -13.36
C ARG A 167 16.73 1.72 -12.31
N VAL A 168 15.96 1.36 -11.28
CA VAL A 168 16.40 0.54 -10.15
C VAL A 168 15.49 -0.65 -9.88
N ALA A 169 14.19 -0.51 -10.15
CA ALA A 169 13.19 -1.56 -9.96
C ALA A 169 13.31 -2.65 -11.03
N GLY A 170 12.86 -3.86 -10.71
CA GLY A 170 12.71 -4.93 -11.70
C GLY A 170 11.65 -4.59 -12.75
N SER A 171 10.61 -3.87 -12.34
CA SER A 171 9.64 -3.21 -13.25
C SER A 171 8.95 -2.05 -12.52
N ALA A 172 8.55 -1.01 -13.28
CA ALA A 172 7.75 0.09 -12.75
C ALA A 172 6.73 0.55 -13.79
N GLU A 173 5.47 0.66 -13.38
CA GLU A 173 4.34 1.00 -14.25
C GLU A 173 3.48 2.11 -13.62
N LEU A 174 3.04 3.07 -14.44
CA LEU A 174 2.01 4.04 -14.08
C LEU A 174 0.68 3.68 -14.75
N ARG A 175 -0.33 3.36 -13.97
CA ARG A 175 -1.71 3.15 -14.44
C ARG A 175 -2.52 4.41 -14.31
N ASP A 176 -2.98 4.92 -15.46
CA ASP A 176 -3.87 6.07 -15.52
C ASP A 176 -5.31 5.68 -15.19
N MET A 177 -5.82 6.15 -14.06
CA MET A 177 -7.19 5.91 -13.63
C MET A 177 -8.22 6.86 -14.27
N GLY A 178 -7.77 7.75 -15.18
CA GLY A 178 -8.61 8.74 -15.86
C GLY A 178 -8.96 9.92 -14.96
N ARG A 179 -10.10 10.56 -15.22
CA ARG A 179 -10.51 11.81 -14.57
C ARG A 179 -11.15 11.57 -13.19
N VAL A 180 -10.46 10.86 -12.29
CA VAL A 180 -10.88 10.59 -10.91
C VAL A 180 -9.99 11.28 -9.90
N GLY A 181 -10.50 11.46 -8.66
CA GLY A 181 -9.80 12.16 -7.57
C GLY A 181 -9.18 11.21 -6.55
N HIS A 182 -8.55 11.81 -5.54
CA HIS A 182 -7.70 11.18 -4.53
C HIS A 182 -8.36 10.07 -3.70
N TYR A 183 -9.62 10.31 -3.31
CA TYR A 183 -10.26 9.43 -2.31
C TYR A 183 -10.84 8.14 -2.91
N MET A 184 -10.67 7.90 -4.21
CA MET A 184 -11.14 6.68 -4.88
C MET A 184 -12.65 6.41 -4.69
N LEU A 185 -13.45 7.49 -4.56
CA LEU A 185 -14.91 7.39 -4.38
C LEU A 185 -15.65 7.23 -5.70
N ALA A 186 -15.04 7.64 -6.81
CA ALA A 186 -15.51 7.38 -8.16
C ALA A 186 -14.79 6.16 -8.74
N ARG A 187 -15.51 5.32 -9.49
CA ARG A 187 -15.00 4.09 -10.12
C ARG A 187 -14.40 3.12 -9.09
N VAL A 188 -15.07 2.94 -7.96
CA VAL A 188 -14.59 2.10 -6.83
C VAL A 188 -14.19 0.71 -7.30
N ALA A 189 -14.97 0.06 -8.17
CA ALA A 189 -14.66 -1.26 -8.72
C ALA A 189 -13.31 -1.25 -9.45
N ALA A 190 -13.06 -0.28 -10.34
CA ALA A 190 -11.80 -0.18 -11.07
C ALA A 190 -10.58 -0.01 -10.14
N TRP A 191 -10.72 0.73 -9.03
CA TRP A 191 -9.65 0.83 -8.02
C TRP A 191 -9.41 -0.51 -7.30
N ASN A 192 -10.49 -1.23 -6.96
CA ASN A 192 -10.38 -2.55 -6.34
C ASN A 192 -9.77 -3.56 -7.30
N ASP A 193 -10.15 -3.52 -8.60
CA ASP A 193 -9.58 -4.40 -9.64
C ASP A 193 -8.08 -4.16 -9.78
N VAL A 194 -7.65 -2.90 -9.95
CA VAL A 194 -6.23 -2.57 -10.01
C VAL A 194 -5.50 -3.03 -8.75
N ALA A 195 -6.09 -2.82 -7.56
CA ALA A 195 -5.48 -3.23 -6.31
C ALA A 195 -5.23 -4.74 -6.25
N VAL A 196 -6.26 -5.56 -6.52
CA VAL A 196 -6.13 -7.01 -6.39
C VAL A 196 -5.36 -7.64 -7.55
N GLU A 197 -5.64 -7.25 -8.80
CA GLU A 197 -4.98 -7.81 -9.98
C GLU A 197 -3.49 -7.50 -10.00
N SER A 198 -3.12 -6.23 -9.71
CA SER A 198 -1.70 -5.86 -9.67
C SER A 198 -0.97 -6.53 -8.51
N SER A 199 -1.63 -6.75 -7.37
CA SER A 199 -1.03 -7.46 -6.25
C SER A 199 -0.84 -8.95 -6.56
N LEU A 200 -1.86 -9.61 -7.10
CA LEU A 200 -1.77 -11.03 -7.46
C LEU A 200 -0.75 -11.28 -8.56
N ALA A 201 -0.68 -10.42 -9.58
CA ALA A 201 0.31 -10.52 -10.65
C ALA A 201 1.77 -10.40 -10.15
N GLN A 202 1.99 -9.78 -8.99
CA GLN A 202 3.31 -9.69 -8.36
C GLN A 202 3.65 -10.92 -7.50
N LEU A 203 2.67 -11.72 -7.14
CA LEU A 203 2.83 -12.93 -6.30
C LEU A 203 3.03 -14.22 -7.10
N GLY A 204 2.89 -14.14 -8.40
CA GLY A 204 3.16 -15.27 -9.27
C GLY A 204 2.20 -15.58 -10.27
#